data_3b4cf8fb21705467396cdbe8ce88aaea
#
_entry.id   3b4cf8fb21705467396cdbe8ce88aaea
#
_cell.length_a   1.000
_cell.length_b   1.000
_cell.length_c   1.000
_cell.angle_alpha   90.00
_cell.angle_beta   90.00
_cell.angle_gamma   90.00
#
_symmetry.space_group_name_H-M   'P 1'
#
loop_
_entity.id
_entity.type
_entity.pdbx_description
1 polymer ?
#
loop_
_entity_poly.entity_id
_entity_poly.type
_entity_poly.pdbx_seq_one_letter_code
_entity_poly.pdbx_strand_id
1 'polypeptide(L)'
;MAEIDPGLRRRKVERQKAQRWGHVSEYLAALYLLVKGYRVLAIRYRTKLGEIDLIVRKGDLVAFVEVKARVGEQEAIDAVGYVTQSRIRAASDVWLSKRQDAARLSRRYDVIAVLPGRLPRHFANAF
;
A
#
# COMPACT_ATOMS: atom_id res chain seq x y z
N MET A 1 -42.07 -0.41 8.24
CA MET A 1 -40.72 -0.41 7.63
C MET A 1 -39.88 0.68 8.29
N ALA A 2 -38.75 0.30 8.80
CA ALA A 2 -37.85 1.29 9.38
C ALA A 2 -37.18 2.10 8.26
N GLU A 3 -37.26 3.42 8.36
CA GLU A 3 -36.55 4.30 7.42
C GLU A 3 -35.07 4.31 7.76
N ILE A 4 -34.23 4.29 6.72
CA ILE A 4 -32.79 4.40 6.87
C ILE A 4 -32.45 5.86 7.20
N ASP A 5 -31.71 6.07 8.28
CA ASP A 5 -31.24 7.39 8.66
C ASP A 5 -30.40 7.99 7.50
N PRO A 6 -30.77 9.20 7.00
CA PRO A 6 -30.03 9.85 5.91
C PRO A 6 -28.56 10.06 6.22
N GLY A 7 -28.19 10.37 7.46
CA GLY A 7 -26.80 10.52 7.87
C GLY A 7 -26.02 9.22 7.80
N LEU A 8 -26.65 8.10 8.17
CA LEU A 8 -26.03 6.77 8.08
C LEU A 8 -25.81 6.37 6.63
N ARG A 9 -26.79 6.62 5.76
CA ARG A 9 -26.67 6.36 4.33
C ARG A 9 -25.51 7.15 3.71
N ARG A 10 -25.40 8.45 4.04
CA ARG A 10 -24.31 9.30 3.55
C ARG A 10 -22.96 8.76 3.98
N ARG A 11 -22.80 8.40 5.25
CA ARG A 11 -21.55 7.83 5.77
C ARG A 11 -21.18 6.52 5.09
N LYS A 12 -22.16 5.67 4.79
CA LYS A 12 -21.92 4.42 4.07
C LYS A 12 -21.43 4.68 2.65
N VAL A 13 -22.06 5.61 1.93
CA VAL A 13 -21.65 5.99 0.56
C VAL A 13 -20.24 6.57 0.56
N GLU A 14 -19.93 7.44 1.52
CA GLU A 14 -18.59 8.05 1.63
C GLU A 14 -17.52 6.98 1.91
N ARG A 15 -17.81 6.01 2.78
CA ARG A 15 -16.89 4.89 3.04
C ARG A 15 -16.67 4.03 1.80
N GLN A 16 -17.71 3.76 1.02
CA GLN A 16 -17.60 3.01 -0.23
C GLN A 16 -16.76 3.76 -1.26
N LYS A 17 -16.93 5.08 -1.38
CA LYS A 17 -16.11 5.91 -2.26
C LYS A 17 -14.65 5.91 -1.84
N ALA A 18 -14.38 6.06 -0.53
CA ALA A 18 -13.03 6.04 0.01
C ALA A 18 -12.34 4.68 -0.23
N GLN A 19 -13.08 3.59 -0.06
CA GLN A 19 -12.56 2.24 -0.32
C GLN A 19 -12.22 2.04 -1.80
N ARG A 20 -13.08 2.49 -2.70
CA ARG A 20 -12.83 2.45 -4.15
C ARG A 20 -11.62 3.27 -4.54
N TRP A 21 -11.47 4.47 -3.97
CA TRP A 21 -10.30 5.31 -4.20
C TRP A 21 -9.04 4.64 -3.68
N GLY A 22 -9.10 3.99 -2.52
CA GLY A 22 -7.98 3.21 -1.98
C GLY A 22 -7.53 2.11 -2.95
N HIS A 23 -8.47 1.34 -3.51
CA HIS A 23 -8.15 0.30 -4.49
C HIS A 23 -7.62 0.89 -5.81
N VAL A 24 -8.23 1.97 -6.30
CA VAL A 24 -7.74 2.67 -7.50
C VAL A 24 -6.32 3.19 -7.25
N SER A 25 -6.06 3.76 -6.08
CA SER A 25 -4.74 4.27 -5.72
C SER A 25 -3.67 3.19 -5.72
N GLU A 26 -4.01 1.98 -5.25
CA GLU A 26 -3.09 0.83 -5.30
C GLU A 26 -2.73 0.47 -6.74
N TYR A 27 -3.71 0.45 -7.66
CA TYR A 27 -3.44 0.17 -9.07
C TYR A 27 -2.65 1.29 -9.74
N LEU A 28 -2.93 2.55 -9.41
CA LEU A 28 -2.16 3.69 -9.94
C LEU A 28 -0.71 3.64 -9.44
N ALA A 29 -0.50 3.31 -8.17
CA ALA A 29 0.83 3.14 -7.61
C ALA A 29 1.57 1.98 -8.28
N ALA A 30 0.89 0.85 -8.52
CA ALA A 30 1.46 -0.31 -9.21
C ALA A 30 1.88 0.06 -10.63
N LEU A 31 1.03 0.76 -11.37
CA LEU A 31 1.35 1.22 -12.73
C LEU A 31 2.55 2.16 -12.74
N TYR A 32 2.60 3.09 -11.80
CA TYR A 32 3.71 4.03 -11.65
C TYR A 32 5.03 3.28 -11.41
N LEU A 33 5.03 2.28 -10.54
CA LEU A 33 6.21 1.47 -10.26
C LEU A 33 6.60 0.62 -11.46
N LEU A 34 5.63 0.09 -12.19
CA LEU A 34 5.88 -0.68 -13.41
C LEU A 34 6.61 0.19 -14.44
N VAL A 35 6.19 1.44 -14.63
CA VAL A 35 6.85 2.39 -15.53
C VAL A 35 8.27 2.69 -15.05
N LYS A 36 8.52 2.70 -13.74
CA LYS A 36 9.85 2.88 -13.16
C LYS A 36 10.75 1.64 -13.27
N GLY A 37 10.26 0.55 -13.83
CA GLY A 37 11.04 -0.66 -14.05
C GLY A 37 10.88 -1.74 -12.99
N TYR A 38 9.95 -1.59 -12.05
CA TYR A 38 9.64 -2.63 -11.07
C TYR A 38 8.68 -3.65 -11.65
N ARG A 39 8.81 -4.90 -11.22
CA ARG A 39 7.81 -5.93 -11.45
C ARG A 39 6.88 -6.00 -10.24
N VAL A 40 5.59 -6.09 -10.47
CA VAL A 40 4.60 -6.22 -9.40
C VAL A 40 4.43 -7.71 -9.09
N LEU A 41 4.79 -8.11 -7.88
CA LEU A 41 4.72 -9.50 -7.44
C LEU A 41 3.42 -9.82 -6.69
N ALA A 42 2.86 -8.84 -5.99
CA ALA A 42 1.61 -9.03 -5.26
C ALA A 42 0.90 -7.69 -5.06
N ILE A 43 -0.41 -7.73 -5.03
CA ILE A 43 -1.29 -6.61 -4.67
C ILE A 43 -2.15 -7.08 -3.51
N ARG A 44 -2.19 -6.28 -2.43
CA ARG A 44 -2.96 -6.59 -1.20
C ARG A 44 -2.63 -7.98 -0.65
N TYR A 45 -1.35 -8.17 -0.36
CA TYR A 45 -0.88 -9.39 0.27
C TYR A 45 -1.28 -9.40 1.73
N ARG A 46 -2.09 -10.39 2.12
CA ARG A 46 -2.67 -10.48 3.46
C ARG A 46 -2.14 -11.68 4.22
N THR A 47 -1.79 -11.45 5.49
CA THR A 47 -1.43 -12.49 6.44
C THR A 47 -2.16 -12.25 7.75
N LYS A 48 -2.10 -13.22 8.66
CA LYS A 48 -2.63 -13.04 10.01
C LYS A 48 -1.88 -11.96 10.79
N LEU A 49 -0.63 -11.69 10.42
CA LEU A 49 0.24 -10.75 11.12
C LEU A 49 0.16 -9.34 10.57
N GLY A 50 -0.28 -9.18 9.33
CA GLY A 50 -0.40 -7.87 8.70
C GLY A 50 -0.70 -7.96 7.21
N GLU A 51 -0.78 -6.80 6.57
CA GLU A 51 -1.11 -6.66 5.16
C GLU A 51 -0.11 -5.72 4.50
N ILE A 52 0.24 -6.01 3.24
CA ILE A 52 1.12 -5.18 2.43
C ILE A 52 0.36 -4.81 1.15
N ASP A 53 0.28 -3.51 0.86
CA ASP A 53 -0.48 -3.04 -0.30
C ASP A 53 0.11 -3.51 -1.61
N LEU A 54 1.44 -3.37 -1.78
CA LEU A 54 2.14 -3.84 -2.97
C LEU A 54 3.46 -4.48 -2.58
N ILE A 55 3.81 -5.56 -3.27
CA ILE A 55 5.15 -6.14 -3.23
C ILE A 55 5.71 -6.04 -4.65
N VAL A 56 6.82 -5.34 -4.80
CA VAL A 56 7.43 -5.09 -6.11
C VAL A 56 8.91 -5.45 -6.07
N ARG A 57 9.46 -5.75 -7.24
CA ARG A 57 10.85 -6.19 -7.35
C ARG A 57 11.55 -5.49 -8.52
N LYS A 58 12.80 -5.09 -8.27
CA LYS A 58 13.69 -4.58 -9.30
C LYS A 58 15.07 -5.19 -9.09
N GLY A 59 15.51 -6.07 -10.01
CA GLY A 59 16.72 -6.87 -9.76
C GLY A 59 16.54 -7.76 -8.54
N ASP A 60 17.47 -7.71 -7.60
CA ASP A 60 17.40 -8.46 -6.34
C ASP A 60 16.83 -7.62 -5.18
N LEU A 61 16.32 -6.44 -5.47
CA LEU A 61 15.65 -5.59 -4.49
C LEU A 61 14.15 -5.84 -4.49
N VAL A 62 13.60 -6.20 -3.34
CA VAL A 62 12.16 -6.29 -3.12
C VAL A 62 11.73 -5.11 -2.25
N ALA A 63 10.76 -4.35 -2.72
CA ALA A 63 10.17 -3.25 -1.96
C ALA A 63 8.77 -3.64 -1.50
N PHE A 64 8.53 -3.49 -0.20
CA PHE A 64 7.22 -3.65 0.42
C PHE A 64 6.63 -2.26 0.56
N VAL A 65 5.52 -2.02 -0.15
CA VAL A 65 5.02 -0.67 -0.39
C VAL A 65 3.69 -0.46 0.31
N GLU A 66 3.62 0.60 1.09
CA GLU A 66 2.37 1.12 1.65
C GLU A 66 1.87 2.24 0.76
N VAL A 67 0.64 2.14 0.29
CA VAL A 67 0.00 3.15 -0.57
C VAL A 67 -0.91 4.02 0.28
N LYS A 68 -0.70 5.33 0.21
CA LYS A 68 -1.51 6.32 0.94
C LYS A 68 -2.19 7.26 -0.03
N ALA A 69 -3.52 7.29 0.04
CA ALA A 69 -4.38 8.17 -0.75
C ALA A 69 -4.80 9.37 0.09
N ARG A 70 -3.82 10.17 0.52
CA ARG A 70 -4.02 11.31 1.42
C ARG A 70 -3.88 12.64 0.67
N VAL A 71 -4.43 13.70 1.25
CA VAL A 71 -4.45 15.03 0.65
C VAL A 71 -3.06 15.64 0.58
N GLY A 72 -2.21 15.44 1.59
CA GLY A 72 -0.84 15.98 1.63
C GLY A 72 0.20 14.88 1.57
N GLU A 73 1.36 15.15 0.93
CA GLU A 73 2.46 14.19 0.84
C GLU A 73 3.03 13.87 2.22
N GLN A 74 3.27 14.89 3.03
CA GLN A 74 3.78 14.70 4.39
C GLN A 74 2.78 13.95 5.25
N GLU A 75 1.48 14.23 5.09
CA GLU A 75 0.42 13.52 5.79
C GLU A 75 0.41 12.04 5.42
N ALA A 76 0.69 11.71 4.16
CA ALA A 76 0.75 10.33 3.69
C ALA A 76 1.89 9.56 4.39
N ILE A 77 3.06 10.18 4.51
CA ILE A 77 4.22 9.57 5.20
C ILE A 77 3.92 9.42 6.69
N ASP A 78 3.44 10.49 7.33
CA ASP A 78 3.17 10.52 8.77
C ASP A 78 2.05 9.56 9.17
N ALA A 79 1.17 9.20 8.22
CA ALA A 79 0.09 8.25 8.48
C ALA A 79 0.57 6.82 8.66
N VAL A 80 1.82 6.50 8.27
CA VAL A 80 2.39 5.17 8.48
C VAL A 80 3.00 5.10 9.87
N GLY A 81 2.14 4.85 10.87
CA GLY A 81 2.54 4.78 12.27
C GLY A 81 3.30 3.51 12.62
N TYR A 82 3.83 3.46 13.83
CA TYR A 82 4.65 2.34 14.31
C TYR A 82 3.94 0.98 14.22
N VAL A 83 2.66 0.92 14.56
CA VAL A 83 1.89 -0.33 14.52
C VAL A 83 1.80 -0.85 13.08
N THR A 84 1.48 0.04 12.13
CA THR A 84 1.41 -0.31 10.71
C THR A 84 2.77 -0.78 10.20
N GLN A 85 3.84 -0.07 10.54
CA GLN A 85 5.21 -0.46 10.15
C GLN A 85 5.55 -1.85 10.67
N SER A 86 5.25 -2.14 11.93
CA SER A 86 5.51 -3.46 12.54
C SER A 86 4.73 -4.56 11.83
N ARG A 87 3.48 -4.30 11.46
CA ARG A 87 2.64 -5.26 10.76
C ARG A 87 3.13 -5.51 9.33
N ILE A 88 3.60 -4.48 8.65
CA ILE A 88 4.19 -4.62 7.32
C ILE A 88 5.47 -5.46 7.39
N ARG A 89 6.33 -5.19 8.37
CA ARG A 89 7.56 -5.96 8.56
C ARG A 89 7.27 -7.43 8.85
N ALA A 90 6.30 -7.70 9.71
CA ALA A 90 5.88 -9.07 10.02
C ALA A 90 5.35 -9.80 8.77
N ALA A 91 4.50 -9.13 7.99
CA ALA A 91 3.99 -9.70 6.74
C ALA A 91 5.10 -9.93 5.71
N SER A 92 6.09 -9.03 5.64
CA SER A 92 7.23 -9.19 4.74
C SER A 92 8.08 -10.40 5.13
N ASP A 93 8.26 -10.66 6.41
CA ASP A 93 8.96 -11.86 6.88
C ASP A 93 8.22 -13.14 6.46
N VAL A 94 6.89 -13.14 6.55
CA VAL A 94 6.08 -14.28 6.10
C VAL A 94 6.26 -14.49 4.60
N TRP A 95 6.18 -13.43 3.80
CA TRP A 95 6.34 -13.52 2.35
C TRP A 95 7.73 -14.07 1.97
N LEU A 96 8.78 -13.52 2.58
CA LEU A 96 10.15 -13.96 2.31
C LEU A 96 10.40 -15.40 2.74
N SER A 97 9.77 -15.85 3.83
CA SER A 97 9.93 -17.23 4.31
C SER A 97 9.45 -18.28 3.32
N LYS A 98 8.59 -17.89 2.39
CA LYS A 98 8.03 -18.77 1.35
C LYS A 98 8.81 -18.72 0.04
N ARG A 99 9.87 -17.92 -0.05
CA ARG A 99 10.66 -17.74 -1.27
C ARG A 99 11.95 -18.54 -1.21
N GLN A 100 12.25 -19.28 -2.27
CA GLN A 100 13.50 -20.05 -2.38
C GLN A 100 14.71 -19.14 -2.56
N ASP A 101 14.53 -17.97 -3.17
CA ASP A 101 15.59 -17.01 -3.46
C ASP A 101 15.77 -15.93 -2.40
N ALA A 102 15.14 -16.09 -1.23
CA ALA A 102 15.11 -15.06 -0.19
C ALA A 102 16.51 -14.61 0.26
N ALA A 103 17.48 -15.53 0.29
CA ALA A 103 18.84 -15.21 0.72
C ALA A 103 19.55 -14.22 -0.21
N ARG A 104 19.13 -14.11 -1.47
CA ARG A 104 19.72 -13.18 -2.45
C ARG A 104 19.00 -11.84 -2.49
N LEU A 105 17.84 -11.73 -1.83
CA LEU A 105 17.00 -10.53 -1.93
C LEU A 105 17.35 -9.52 -0.87
N SER A 106 17.49 -8.26 -1.30
CA SER A 106 17.49 -7.12 -0.40
C SER A 106 16.06 -6.63 -0.21
N ARG A 107 15.71 -6.22 1.00
CA ARG A 107 14.37 -5.70 1.30
C ARG A 107 14.40 -4.21 1.56
N ARG A 108 13.32 -3.54 1.20
CA ARG A 108 13.14 -2.12 1.43
C ARG A 108 11.67 -1.84 1.71
N TYR A 109 11.39 -0.86 2.56
CA TYR A 109 10.02 -0.47 2.91
C TYR A 109 9.77 0.93 2.37
N ASP A 110 8.80 1.03 1.46
CA ASP A 110 8.52 2.25 0.72
C ASP A 110 7.09 2.73 1.00
N VAL A 111 6.87 4.03 0.81
CA VAL A 111 5.53 4.64 0.82
C VAL A 111 5.31 5.28 -0.54
N ILE A 112 4.12 5.10 -1.09
CA ILE A 112 3.67 5.84 -2.27
C ILE A 112 2.42 6.63 -1.90
N ALA A 113 2.49 7.95 -2.10
CA ALA A 113 1.35 8.83 -1.94
C ALA A 113 0.69 9.04 -3.30
N VAL A 114 -0.62 8.78 -3.39
CA VAL A 114 -1.41 8.96 -4.60
C VAL A 114 -2.43 10.05 -4.33
N LEU A 115 -2.31 11.16 -5.05
CA LEU A 115 -3.17 12.32 -4.89
C LEU A 115 -3.95 12.56 -6.18
N PRO A 116 -5.24 12.97 -6.10
CA PRO A 116 -6.03 13.25 -7.30
C PRO A 116 -5.38 14.31 -8.18
N GLY A 117 -5.34 14.06 -9.50
CA GLY A 117 -4.82 15.01 -10.47
C GLY A 117 -3.32 15.21 -10.46
N ARG A 118 -2.56 14.38 -9.74
CA ARG A 118 -1.10 14.45 -9.68
C ARG A 118 -0.47 13.08 -9.92
N LEU A 119 0.79 13.09 -10.35
CA LEU A 119 1.56 11.86 -10.40
C LEU A 119 1.81 11.32 -8.99
N PRO A 120 1.84 10.01 -8.81
CA PRO A 120 2.21 9.43 -7.52
C PRO A 120 3.59 9.90 -7.06
N ARG A 121 3.78 10.01 -5.74
CA ARG A 121 5.06 10.34 -5.14
C ARG A 121 5.59 9.10 -4.42
N HIS A 122 6.79 8.72 -4.78
CA HIS A 122 7.44 7.52 -4.25
C HIS A 122 8.52 7.91 -3.24
N PHE A 123 8.37 7.44 -2.02
CA PHE A 123 9.34 7.63 -0.93
C PHE A 123 9.99 6.28 -0.65
N ALA A 124 11.15 6.06 -1.25
CA ALA A 124 11.90 4.83 -1.05
C ALA A 124 12.55 4.83 0.33
N ASN A 125 12.62 3.66 0.95
CA ASN A 125 13.24 3.46 2.26
C ASN A 125 12.63 4.40 3.32
N ALA A 126 11.30 4.44 3.37
CA ALA A 126 10.57 5.39 4.20
C ALA A 126 10.51 4.99 5.68
N PHE A 127 10.71 3.69 5.99
CA PHE A 127 10.71 3.23 7.38
C PHE A 127 11.48 1.93 7.62
#